data_1e5c55f85a222c29d79cd93b8883237e
#
_entry.id   1e5c55f85a222c29d79cd93b8883237e
#
_cell.length_a   1.000
_cell.length_b   1.000
_cell.length_c   1.000
_cell.angle_alpha   90.00
_cell.angle_beta   90.00
_cell.angle_gamma   90.00
#
_symmetry.space_group_name_H-M   'P 1'
#
loop_
_entity.id
_entity.type
_entity.pdbx_description
1 polymer ?
#
loop_
_entity_poly.entity_id
_entity_poly.type
_entity_poly.pdbx_seq_one_letter_code
_entity_poly.pdbx_strand_id
1 'polypeptide(L)'
;RARFNAQLYAPEEMCSYKDTADFFWVTDHGTRGRIDMVVYSFPYVSGRTFTLDYLVAMRDSVLGEHIQGAFPGSYMTTEKRFTPSYEAISKNGEYCGVVRGLWEMEGDMMGGPFVSHAHLDEKNQRVVVAETFVYAPNTKKAKLLRRGEASLYTFCMD
;
A
#
# COMPACT_ATOMS: atom_id res chain seq x y z
N ARG A 1 -11.35 9.77 6.29
CA ARG A 1 -12.61 9.39 5.61
C ARG A 1 -12.94 10.33 4.45
N ALA A 2 -13.06 11.63 4.71
CA ALA A 2 -13.57 12.59 3.73
C ALA A 2 -12.77 12.66 2.41
N ARG A 3 -11.44 12.54 2.46
CA ARG A 3 -10.59 12.72 1.27
C ARG A 3 -10.65 11.58 0.28
N PHE A 4 -10.71 10.35 0.79
CA PHE A 4 -10.75 9.15 -0.05
C PHE A 4 -12.17 8.59 -0.20
N ASN A 5 -13.13 9.17 0.50
CA ASN A 5 -14.50 8.68 0.55
C ASN A 5 -14.54 7.21 0.94
N ALA A 6 -13.78 6.85 1.96
CA ALA A 6 -13.57 5.47 2.38
C ALA A 6 -13.29 5.36 3.88
N GLN A 7 -13.47 4.16 4.40
CA GLN A 7 -13.18 3.81 5.78
C GLN A 7 -12.20 2.64 5.81
N LEU A 8 -11.32 2.65 6.80
CA LEU A 8 -10.35 1.60 7.05
C LEU A 8 -10.14 1.48 8.57
N TYR A 9 -10.18 0.26 9.09
CA TYR A 9 -9.84 -0.02 10.48
C TYR A 9 -8.39 -0.47 10.57
N ALA A 10 -7.58 0.32 11.25
CA ALA A 10 -6.17 0.03 11.51
C ALA A 10 -5.98 -0.49 12.93
N PRO A 11 -4.89 -1.20 13.24
CA PRO A 11 -4.53 -1.55 14.62
C PRO A 11 -4.43 -0.31 15.52
N GLU A 12 -4.83 -0.46 16.79
CA GLU A 12 -4.92 0.67 17.74
C GLU A 12 -3.60 1.42 17.97
N GLU A 13 -2.50 0.70 17.93
CA GLU A 13 -1.16 1.26 18.16
C GLU A 13 -0.60 2.07 16.99
N MET A 14 -1.32 2.15 15.87
CA MET A 14 -0.86 2.91 14.71
C MET A 14 -1.05 4.42 14.89
N CYS A 15 0.01 5.15 14.56
CA CYS A 15 0.04 6.61 14.61
C CYS A 15 0.19 7.18 13.20
N SER A 16 -0.42 8.32 12.95
CA SER A 16 -0.26 9.03 11.68
C SER A 16 1.18 9.50 11.52
N TYR A 17 1.78 9.21 10.38
CA TYR A 17 3.13 9.62 10.03
C TYR A 17 3.13 10.73 8.98
N LYS A 18 2.25 10.63 7.98
CA LYS A 18 2.11 11.62 6.92
C LYS A 18 0.65 11.69 6.49
N ASP A 19 0.16 12.90 6.31
CA ASP A 19 -1.24 13.13 5.96
C ASP A 19 -1.33 14.31 4.99
N THR A 20 -1.40 14.01 3.70
CA THR A 20 -1.56 14.99 2.62
C THR A 20 -2.86 14.78 1.86
N ALA A 21 -3.16 15.60 0.87
CA ALA A 21 -4.42 15.52 0.12
C ALA A 21 -4.66 14.16 -0.56
N ASP A 22 -3.58 13.55 -1.11
CA ASP A 22 -3.66 12.32 -1.92
C ASP A 22 -2.95 11.14 -1.29
N PHE A 23 -2.35 11.32 -0.10
CA PHE A 23 -1.51 10.30 0.53
C PHE A 23 -1.68 10.32 2.04
N PHE A 24 -1.98 9.16 2.61
CA PHE A 24 -2.12 8.96 4.04
C PHE A 24 -1.23 7.78 4.47
N TRP A 25 -0.46 7.96 5.52
CA TRP A 25 0.49 6.96 6.00
C TRP A 25 0.45 6.86 7.52
N VAL A 26 0.25 5.65 8.04
CA VAL A 26 0.31 5.32 9.47
C VAL A 26 1.30 4.19 9.71
N THR A 27 1.87 4.17 10.89
CA THR A 27 2.86 3.17 11.30
C THR A 27 2.69 2.82 12.77
N ASP A 28 3.04 1.59 13.16
CA ASP A 28 2.97 1.15 14.55
C ASP A 28 4.28 1.37 15.33
N HIS A 29 5.37 1.71 14.66
CA HIS A 29 6.70 1.89 15.28
C HIS A 29 7.18 0.71 16.13
N GLY A 30 6.79 -0.51 15.78
CA GLY A 30 7.14 -1.73 16.53
C GLY A 30 8.64 -1.96 16.63
N THR A 31 9.12 -2.42 17.81
CA THR A 31 10.54 -2.66 18.06
C THR A 31 11.06 -3.97 17.45
N ARG A 32 10.18 -4.98 17.29
CA ARG A 32 10.51 -6.28 16.69
C ARG A 32 10.14 -6.40 15.22
N GLY A 33 9.51 -5.42 14.71
CA GLY A 33 9.03 -5.36 13.35
C GLY A 33 8.00 -4.24 13.24
N ARG A 34 7.93 -3.64 12.08
CA ARG A 34 7.10 -2.47 11.84
C ARG A 34 6.10 -2.80 10.76
N ILE A 35 4.83 -2.54 11.05
CA ILE A 35 3.74 -2.59 10.07
C ILE A 35 3.42 -1.15 9.69
N ASP A 36 3.38 -0.89 8.41
CA ASP A 36 2.94 0.39 7.86
C ASP A 36 1.70 0.18 7.01
N MET A 37 0.85 1.19 6.97
CA MET A 37 -0.30 1.23 6.08
C MET A 37 -0.35 2.57 5.39
N VAL A 38 -0.62 2.54 4.10
CA VAL A 38 -0.79 3.73 3.28
C VAL A 38 -2.11 3.67 2.53
N VAL A 39 -2.70 4.83 2.29
CA VAL A 39 -3.84 5.00 1.38
C VAL A 39 -3.47 6.12 0.42
N TYR A 40 -3.61 5.85 -0.86
CA TYR A 40 -3.34 6.83 -1.91
C TYR A 40 -4.31 6.67 -3.06
N SER A 41 -4.39 7.67 -3.91
CA SER A 41 -5.26 7.63 -5.07
C SER A 41 -4.55 8.19 -6.30
N PHE A 42 -5.03 7.75 -7.46
CA PHE A 42 -4.59 8.26 -8.76
C PHE A 42 -5.76 8.18 -9.74
N PRO A 43 -5.74 8.96 -10.85
CA PRO A 43 -6.84 8.95 -11.80
C PRO A 43 -7.06 7.59 -12.44
N TYR A 44 -8.32 7.20 -12.61
CA TYR A 44 -8.71 6.08 -13.44
C TYR A 44 -8.78 6.53 -14.90
N VAL A 45 -8.04 5.86 -15.77
CA VAL A 45 -7.92 6.25 -17.17
C VAL A 45 -8.67 5.27 -18.10
N SER A 46 -8.52 3.96 -17.86
CA SER A 46 -9.13 2.92 -18.70
C SER A 46 -9.09 1.57 -17.99
N GLY A 47 -9.62 0.52 -18.61
CA GLY A 47 -9.52 -0.86 -18.11
C GLY A 47 -8.08 -1.33 -17.89
N ARG A 48 -7.10 -0.76 -18.57
CA ARG A 48 -5.67 -1.05 -18.37
C ARG A 48 -5.12 -0.57 -17.04
N THR A 49 -5.84 0.31 -16.33
CA THR A 49 -5.48 0.78 -14.99
C THR A 49 -5.43 -0.38 -13.99
N PHE A 50 -6.30 -1.40 -14.15
CA PHE A 50 -6.31 -2.58 -13.29
C PHE A 50 -5.47 -3.71 -13.90
N THR A 51 -4.22 -3.43 -14.22
CA THR A 51 -3.22 -4.40 -14.64
C THR A 51 -2.04 -4.36 -13.67
N LEU A 52 -1.31 -5.48 -13.56
CA LEU A 52 -0.15 -5.55 -12.67
C LEU A 52 0.87 -4.45 -12.99
N ASP A 53 1.22 -4.31 -14.26
CA ASP A 53 2.24 -3.34 -14.69
C ASP A 53 1.84 -1.91 -14.36
N TYR A 54 0.59 -1.54 -14.62
CA TYR A 54 0.12 -0.19 -14.35
C TYR A 54 0.04 0.10 -12.84
N LEU A 55 -0.51 -0.84 -12.05
CA LEU A 55 -0.62 -0.67 -10.60
C LEU A 55 0.75 -0.60 -9.93
N VAL A 56 1.71 -1.40 -10.37
CA VAL A 56 3.09 -1.34 -9.86
C VAL A 56 3.76 -0.02 -10.25
N ALA A 57 3.59 0.44 -11.49
CA ALA A 57 4.16 1.71 -11.93
C ALA A 57 3.60 2.89 -11.13
N MET A 58 2.29 2.93 -10.88
CA MET A 58 1.67 3.98 -10.07
C MET A 58 2.09 3.90 -8.61
N ARG A 59 2.18 2.68 -8.06
CA ARG A 59 2.72 2.47 -6.72
C ARG A 59 4.12 3.06 -6.59
N ASP A 60 5.01 2.72 -7.49
CA ASP A 60 6.41 3.19 -7.46
C ASP A 60 6.49 4.71 -7.58
N SER A 61 5.66 5.30 -8.43
CA SER A 61 5.59 6.77 -8.59
C SER A 61 5.14 7.45 -7.29
N VAL A 62 4.05 6.99 -6.70
CA VAL A 62 3.48 7.62 -5.49
C VAL A 62 4.35 7.36 -4.27
N LEU A 63 4.72 6.10 -4.03
CA LEU A 63 5.52 5.76 -2.83
C LEU A 63 6.95 6.29 -2.93
N GLY A 64 7.53 6.33 -4.12
CA GLY A 64 8.85 6.92 -4.33
C GLY A 64 8.90 8.41 -4.01
N GLU A 65 7.80 9.13 -4.28
CA GLU A 65 7.66 10.54 -3.93
C GLU A 65 7.47 10.77 -2.43
N HIS A 66 6.63 9.96 -1.80
CA HIS A 66 6.19 10.19 -0.42
C HIS A 66 7.01 9.48 0.64
N ILE A 67 7.62 8.35 0.33
CA ILE A 67 8.39 7.53 1.27
C ILE A 67 9.86 7.56 0.88
N GLN A 68 10.59 8.45 1.54
CA GLN A 68 12.03 8.59 1.35
C GLN A 68 12.78 7.84 2.44
N GLY A 69 13.99 7.35 2.11
CA GLY A 69 14.83 6.64 3.06
C GLY A 69 15.69 7.57 3.92
N ALA A 70 16.50 6.96 4.78
CA ALA A 70 17.39 7.68 5.70
C ALA A 70 18.54 8.41 4.98
N PHE A 71 18.96 7.91 3.81
CA PHE A 71 20.01 8.54 3.03
C PHE A 71 19.45 9.49 1.98
N PRO A 72 20.13 10.62 1.70
CA PRO A 72 19.69 11.55 0.67
C PRO A 72 19.53 10.87 -0.70
N GLY A 73 18.38 11.08 -1.34
CA GLY A 73 18.07 10.49 -2.63
C GLY A 73 17.56 9.05 -2.59
N SER A 74 17.46 8.43 -1.42
CA SER A 74 16.85 7.11 -1.27
C SER A 74 15.32 7.20 -1.24
N TYR A 75 14.64 6.22 -1.84
CA TYR A 75 13.18 6.20 -1.93
C TYR A 75 12.65 4.78 -2.04
N MET A 76 11.38 4.59 -1.68
CA MET A 76 10.72 3.28 -1.78
C MET A 76 10.35 2.95 -3.23
N THR A 77 10.58 1.70 -3.61
CA THR A 77 10.17 1.13 -4.89
C THR A 77 9.78 -0.34 -4.72
N THR A 78 9.25 -0.93 -5.78
CA THR A 78 8.98 -2.36 -5.81
C THR A 78 10.25 -3.11 -6.22
N GLU A 79 10.57 -4.19 -5.49
CA GLU A 79 11.67 -5.09 -5.86
C GLU A 79 11.35 -5.82 -7.16
N LYS A 80 12.15 -5.62 -8.21
CA LYS A 80 11.87 -6.15 -9.55
C LYS A 80 12.44 -7.54 -9.82
N ARG A 81 13.35 -8.03 -8.98
CA ARG A 81 13.91 -9.38 -9.12
C ARG A 81 12.86 -10.47 -8.88
N PHE A 82 11.82 -10.16 -8.13
CA PHE A 82 10.70 -11.05 -7.86
C PHE A 82 9.44 -10.40 -8.42
N THR A 83 8.90 -10.99 -9.47
CA THR A 83 7.67 -10.46 -10.11
C THR A 83 6.52 -10.46 -9.10
N PRO A 84 5.89 -9.31 -8.83
CA PRO A 84 4.70 -9.28 -8.00
C PRO A 84 3.56 -10.09 -8.60
N SER A 85 2.67 -10.60 -7.76
CA SER A 85 1.47 -11.31 -8.20
C SER A 85 0.27 -10.37 -8.26
N TYR A 86 -0.66 -10.67 -9.16
CA TYR A 86 -1.94 -9.97 -9.29
C TYR A 86 -3.09 -10.96 -9.15
N GLU A 87 -4.08 -10.61 -8.35
CA GLU A 87 -5.30 -11.39 -8.18
C GLU A 87 -6.49 -10.44 -8.11
N ALA A 88 -7.53 -10.74 -8.89
CA ALA A 88 -8.79 -10.02 -8.80
C ALA A 88 -9.69 -10.72 -7.77
N ILE A 89 -10.19 -9.99 -6.80
CA ILE A 89 -11.14 -10.50 -5.80
C ILE A 89 -12.40 -9.64 -5.78
N SER A 90 -13.46 -10.19 -5.19
CA SER A 90 -14.68 -9.45 -4.89
C SER A 90 -14.70 -9.11 -3.40
N LYS A 91 -14.83 -7.83 -3.09
CA LYS A 91 -14.99 -7.32 -1.72
C LYS A 91 -16.33 -6.60 -1.62
N ASN A 92 -17.23 -7.12 -0.81
CA ASN A 92 -18.57 -6.54 -0.67
C ASN A 92 -19.30 -6.33 -2.00
N GLY A 93 -19.09 -7.28 -2.95
CA GLY A 93 -19.68 -7.23 -4.29
C GLY A 93 -18.94 -6.32 -5.27
N GLU A 94 -17.85 -5.70 -4.89
CA GLU A 94 -17.08 -4.80 -5.75
C GLU A 94 -15.72 -5.39 -6.13
N TYR A 95 -15.24 -5.02 -7.32
CA TYR A 95 -13.94 -5.45 -7.83
C TYR A 95 -12.81 -4.86 -7.00
N CYS A 96 -11.84 -5.71 -6.66
CA CYS A 96 -10.60 -5.29 -6.00
C CYS A 96 -9.41 -5.99 -6.66
N GLY A 97 -8.43 -5.23 -7.11
CA GLY A 97 -7.17 -5.75 -7.63
C GLY A 97 -6.15 -5.87 -6.51
N VAL A 98 -5.72 -7.10 -6.21
CA VAL A 98 -4.73 -7.37 -5.16
C VAL A 98 -3.37 -7.58 -5.79
N VAL A 99 -2.39 -6.78 -5.37
CA VAL A 99 -0.98 -6.93 -5.75
C VAL A 99 -0.19 -7.34 -4.52
N ARG A 100 0.57 -8.43 -4.65
CA ARG A 100 1.49 -8.93 -3.61
C ARG A 100 2.90 -8.93 -4.15
N GLY A 101 3.84 -8.41 -3.39
CA GLY A 101 5.23 -8.39 -3.82
C GLY A 101 6.17 -8.01 -2.69
N LEU A 102 7.37 -7.61 -3.09
CA LEU A 102 8.40 -7.14 -2.18
C LEU A 102 8.71 -5.68 -2.49
N TRP A 103 8.85 -4.88 -1.44
CA TRP A 103 9.35 -3.53 -1.54
C TRP A 103 10.83 -3.48 -1.20
N GLU A 104 11.52 -2.51 -1.75
CA GLU A 104 12.90 -2.20 -1.39
C GLU A 104 13.07 -0.69 -1.31
N MET A 105 14.14 -0.27 -0.65
CA MET A 105 14.54 1.12 -0.63
C MET A 105 15.68 1.30 -1.61
N GLU A 106 15.45 2.05 -2.70
CA GLU A 106 16.53 2.40 -3.61
C GLU A 106 17.50 3.32 -2.89
N GLY A 107 18.79 2.95 -2.89
CA GLY A 107 19.83 3.70 -2.19
C GLY A 107 19.99 3.35 -0.71
N ASP A 108 19.33 2.30 -0.22
CA ASP A 108 19.48 1.77 1.13
C ASP A 108 19.21 0.27 1.14
N MET A 109 19.72 -0.42 2.15
CA MET A 109 19.55 -1.87 2.28
C MET A 109 18.34 -2.22 3.15
N MET A 110 17.17 -1.85 2.70
CA MET A 110 15.90 -2.16 3.37
C MET A 110 14.93 -2.77 2.39
N GLY A 111 14.12 -3.69 2.87
CA GLY A 111 13.07 -4.32 2.08
C GLY A 111 12.15 -5.19 2.92
N GLY A 112 11.09 -5.67 2.31
CA GLY A 112 10.11 -6.54 2.96
C GLY A 112 8.91 -6.82 2.06
N PRO A 113 7.91 -7.55 2.57
CA PRO A 113 6.71 -7.84 1.82
C PRO A 113 5.71 -6.68 1.84
N PHE A 114 4.88 -6.60 0.81
CA PHE A 114 3.71 -5.72 0.78
C PHE A 114 2.50 -6.43 0.18
N VAL A 115 1.33 -5.96 0.54
CA VAL A 115 0.05 -6.31 -0.11
C VAL A 115 -0.71 -5.01 -0.36
N SER A 116 -1.18 -4.80 -1.58
CA SER A 116 -2.01 -3.65 -1.92
C SER A 116 -3.37 -4.08 -2.48
N HIS A 117 -4.41 -3.35 -2.09
CA HIS A 117 -5.77 -3.52 -2.57
C HIS A 117 -6.19 -2.26 -3.34
N ALA A 118 -6.41 -2.41 -4.64
CA ALA A 118 -6.82 -1.32 -5.52
C ALA A 118 -8.33 -1.37 -5.76
N HIS A 119 -9.02 -0.26 -5.48
CA HIS A 119 -10.47 -0.12 -5.58
C HIS A 119 -10.83 0.98 -6.57
N LEU A 120 -11.90 0.78 -7.35
CA LEU A 120 -12.40 1.80 -8.25
C LEU A 120 -13.41 2.71 -7.54
N ASP A 121 -13.13 4.00 -7.54
CA ASP A 121 -14.08 5.04 -7.16
C ASP A 121 -14.67 5.62 -8.45
N GLU A 122 -15.76 5.01 -8.92
CA GLU A 122 -16.41 5.41 -10.17
C GLU A 122 -16.94 6.84 -10.13
N LYS A 123 -17.43 7.25 -8.99
CA LYS A 123 -18.00 8.58 -8.80
C LYS A 123 -16.98 9.69 -9.06
N ASN A 124 -15.76 9.48 -8.62
CA ASN A 124 -14.67 10.45 -8.75
C ASN A 124 -13.66 10.07 -9.85
N GLN A 125 -13.92 8.98 -10.60
CA GLN A 125 -13.05 8.49 -11.68
C GLN A 125 -11.59 8.36 -11.25
N ARG A 126 -11.40 7.70 -10.11
CA ARG A 126 -10.06 7.44 -9.55
C ARG A 126 -9.95 6.03 -9.02
N VAL A 127 -8.72 5.58 -8.85
CA VAL A 127 -8.40 4.36 -8.11
C VAL A 127 -7.92 4.76 -6.72
N VAL A 128 -8.47 4.11 -5.70
CA VAL A 128 -8.03 4.28 -4.31
C VAL A 128 -7.35 2.99 -3.88
N VAL A 129 -6.09 3.09 -3.47
CA VAL A 129 -5.28 1.95 -3.03
C VAL A 129 -5.08 2.02 -1.53
N ALA A 130 -5.37 0.92 -0.85
CA ALA A 130 -4.97 0.69 0.53
C ALA A 130 -3.87 -0.38 0.51
N GLU A 131 -2.74 -0.10 1.12
CA GLU A 131 -1.59 -1.00 1.11
C GLU A 131 -1.02 -1.16 2.52
N THR A 132 -0.56 -2.37 2.82
CA THR A 132 0.28 -2.64 4.00
C THR A 132 1.64 -3.13 3.55
N PHE A 133 2.69 -2.68 4.23
CA PHE A 133 4.04 -3.21 4.05
C PHE A 133 4.71 -3.40 5.40
N VAL A 134 5.67 -4.33 5.44
CA VAL A 134 6.32 -4.75 6.69
C VAL A 134 7.82 -4.59 6.58
N TYR A 135 8.42 -4.02 7.62
CA TYR A 135 9.86 -4.02 7.83
C TYR A 135 10.19 -4.76 9.12
N ALA A 136 10.80 -5.93 8.99
CA ALA A 136 11.12 -6.80 10.12
C ALA A 136 12.35 -7.67 9.78
N PRO A 137 13.56 -7.07 9.73
CA PRO A 137 14.76 -7.76 9.20
C PRO A 137 15.17 -8.99 10.00
N ASN A 138 14.86 -9.04 11.30
CA ASN A 138 15.30 -10.09 12.21
C ASN A 138 14.17 -10.96 12.76
N THR A 139 12.96 -10.88 12.21
CA THR A 139 11.81 -11.65 12.66
C THR A 139 11.00 -12.22 11.48
N LYS A 140 10.11 -13.18 11.79
CA LYS A 140 9.20 -13.74 10.79
C LYS A 140 8.14 -12.69 10.43
N LYS A 141 8.05 -12.39 9.14
CA LYS A 141 7.20 -11.32 8.61
C LYS A 141 5.76 -11.73 8.36
N ALA A 142 5.50 -13.04 8.21
CA ALA A 142 4.19 -13.54 7.80
C ALA A 142 3.06 -13.14 8.76
N LYS A 143 3.30 -13.18 10.07
CA LYS A 143 2.31 -12.80 11.08
C LYS A 143 1.99 -11.31 11.02
N LEU A 144 3.03 -10.48 10.87
CA LEU A 144 2.88 -9.03 10.75
C LEU A 144 2.13 -8.66 9.47
N LEU A 145 2.49 -9.30 8.36
CA LEU A 145 1.83 -9.06 7.08
C LEU A 145 0.35 -9.43 7.13
N ARG A 146 0.02 -10.59 7.72
CA ARG A 146 -1.39 -11.01 7.89
C ARG A 146 -2.19 -10.03 8.74
N ARG A 147 -1.59 -9.47 9.77
CA ARG A 147 -2.22 -8.46 10.62
C ARG A 147 -2.55 -7.19 9.83
N GLY A 148 -1.60 -6.70 9.04
CA GLY A 148 -1.82 -5.56 8.15
C GLY A 148 -2.85 -5.87 7.07
N GLU A 149 -2.76 -7.05 6.44
CA GLU A 149 -3.70 -7.48 5.41
C GLU A 149 -5.14 -7.61 5.94
N ALA A 150 -5.31 -8.10 7.17
CA ALA A 150 -6.64 -8.15 7.80
C ALA A 150 -7.29 -6.76 7.85
N SER A 151 -6.51 -5.72 8.11
CA SER A 151 -7.01 -4.35 8.07
C SER A 151 -7.45 -3.92 6.66
N LEU A 152 -6.75 -4.37 5.61
CA LEU A 152 -7.13 -4.05 4.22
C LEU A 152 -8.52 -4.59 3.86
N TYR A 153 -8.91 -5.74 4.40
CA TYR A 153 -10.25 -6.30 4.19
C TYR A 153 -11.36 -5.49 4.85
N THR A 154 -11.03 -4.60 5.77
CA THR A 154 -12.00 -3.67 6.37
C THR A 154 -12.21 -2.40 5.53
N PHE A 155 -11.38 -2.20 4.51
CA PHE A 155 -11.51 -1.04 3.63
C PHE A 155 -12.84 -1.07 2.89
N CYS A 156 -13.58 0.03 2.99
CA CYS A 156 -14.88 0.18 2.36
C CYS A 156 -15.01 1.58 1.78
N MET A 157 -15.38 1.67 0.51
CA MET A 157 -15.75 2.94 -0.12
C MET A 157 -17.13 3.37 0.36
N ASP A 158 -17.32 4.67 0.61
CA ASP A 158 -18.61 5.25 1.02
C ASP A 158 -19.61 5.34 -0.14
#